data_e7eafddd15f0fe72440b281a87c53a75
#
_entry.id   e7eafddd15f0fe72440b281a87c53a75
#
_cell.length_a   1.000
_cell.length_b   1.000
_cell.length_c   1.000
_cell.angle_alpha   90.00
_cell.angle_beta   90.00
_cell.angle_gamma   90.00
#
_symmetry.space_group_name_H-M   'P 1'
#
loop_
_entity.id
_entity.type
_entity.pdbx_description
1 polymer ?
#
loop_
_entity_poly.entity_id
_entity_poly.type
_entity_poly.pdbx_seq_one_letter_code
_entity_poly.pdbx_strand_id
1 'polypeptide(L)'
;MQNQEKILIIDDDPVFVEALQRTLEIRGYQVMTTSNISLAKEMLTGDPDAIVIGTLYPPGQVFALHQWVKQHKKYGSIPLMIIDAPDNERSIKGLKKSEGMQLEIEDYLTKPIEPASILPRIQRLLEFRFRKIRVLVADDHTMVRNGICAVLALQKDIEVVAEAADGQDAVEKALRLVPNVALMDIVMPVMNGLEATRQIKQSCPATKVLILTQYDEEENMMVAKKAGAYGFIPKRAASSDLLVGIRAVNAGSYFPKAFVDLPSSN
;
A
#
# COMPACT_ATOMS: atom_id res chain seq x y z
N MET A 1 7.78 26.27 5.36
CA MET A 1 6.53 25.99 6.14
C MET A 1 6.35 24.50 6.13
N GLN A 2 6.42 23.84 7.29
CA GLN A 2 6.08 22.42 7.40
C GLN A 2 4.60 22.29 7.00
N ASN A 3 4.32 21.43 6.02
CA ASN A 3 2.95 21.15 5.61
C ASN A 3 2.26 20.46 6.79
N GLN A 4 1.23 21.07 7.34
CA GLN A 4 0.49 20.53 8.48
C GLN A 4 -0.27 19.28 8.03
N GLU A 5 -0.07 18.16 8.71
CA GLU A 5 -0.69 16.88 8.36
C GLU A 5 -2.20 16.95 8.55
N LYS A 6 -2.95 16.45 7.55
CA LYS A 6 -4.41 16.54 7.48
C LYS A 6 -5.04 15.21 7.86
N ILE A 7 -5.98 15.23 8.77
CA ILE A 7 -6.72 14.04 9.23
C ILE A 7 -8.20 14.24 8.96
N LEU A 8 -8.81 13.28 8.26
CA LEU A 8 -10.25 13.25 8.04
C LEU A 8 -10.90 12.27 9.03
N ILE A 9 -11.81 12.80 9.87
CA ILE A 9 -12.60 12.01 10.83
C ILE A 9 -14.03 11.92 10.32
N ILE A 10 -14.56 10.69 10.27
CA ILE A 10 -15.92 10.41 9.79
C ILE A 10 -16.63 9.60 10.86
N ASP A 11 -17.48 10.23 11.65
CA ASP A 11 -18.17 9.59 12.80
C ASP A 11 -19.48 10.33 13.09
N ASP A 12 -20.51 9.62 13.54
CA ASP A 12 -21.82 10.17 13.89
C ASP A 12 -21.99 10.52 15.39
N ASP A 13 -20.96 10.34 16.20
CA ASP A 13 -20.92 10.71 17.60
C ASP A 13 -20.28 12.11 17.78
N PRO A 14 -21.07 13.18 17.93
CA PRO A 14 -20.53 14.54 17.96
C PRO A 14 -19.64 14.80 19.18
N VAL A 15 -19.91 14.15 20.32
CA VAL A 15 -19.11 14.33 21.54
C VAL A 15 -17.72 13.74 21.35
N PHE A 16 -17.66 12.54 20.80
CA PHE A 16 -16.39 11.88 20.49
C PHE A 16 -15.59 12.66 19.43
N VAL A 17 -16.26 13.08 18.34
CA VAL A 17 -15.64 13.86 17.26
C VAL A 17 -15.02 15.15 17.78
N GLU A 18 -15.76 15.93 18.57
CA GLU A 18 -15.28 17.20 19.12
C GLU A 18 -14.07 17.00 20.04
N ALA A 19 -14.12 15.98 20.91
CA ALA A 19 -13.01 15.68 21.82
C ALA A 19 -11.75 15.20 21.06
N LEU A 20 -11.92 14.36 20.04
CA LEU A 20 -10.81 13.88 19.21
C LEU A 20 -10.23 15.00 18.35
N GLN A 21 -11.06 15.83 17.74
CA GLN A 21 -10.64 16.99 16.96
C GLN A 21 -9.77 17.92 17.79
N ARG A 22 -10.26 18.36 18.96
CA ARG A 22 -9.49 19.22 19.87
C ARG A 22 -8.15 18.61 20.26
N THR A 23 -8.14 17.31 20.56
CA THR A 23 -6.93 16.58 20.94
C THR A 23 -5.88 16.59 19.82
N LEU A 24 -6.30 16.43 18.57
CA LEU A 24 -5.41 16.44 17.42
C LEU A 24 -4.96 17.86 17.04
N GLU A 25 -5.86 18.84 17.06
CA GLU A 25 -5.52 20.24 16.74
C GLU A 25 -4.50 20.84 17.71
N ILE A 26 -4.58 20.51 19.01
CA ILE A 26 -3.57 20.91 20.03
C ILE A 26 -2.18 20.35 19.65
N ARG A 27 -2.11 19.22 18.96
CA ARG A 27 -0.85 18.61 18.49
C ARG A 27 -0.38 19.12 17.13
N GLY A 28 -1.11 20.07 16.54
CA GLY A 28 -0.74 20.73 15.30
C GLY A 28 -1.28 20.08 14.03
N TYR A 29 -2.18 19.09 14.14
CA TYR A 29 -2.84 18.50 12.99
C TYR A 29 -3.93 19.41 12.44
N GLN A 30 -4.14 19.38 11.13
CA GLN A 30 -5.33 19.96 10.51
C GLN A 30 -6.42 18.89 10.46
N VAL A 31 -7.56 19.13 11.10
CA VAL A 31 -8.63 18.14 11.24
C VAL A 31 -9.86 18.56 10.44
N MET A 32 -10.37 17.64 9.66
CA MET A 32 -11.64 17.75 8.94
C MET A 32 -12.60 16.72 9.49
N THR A 33 -13.85 17.10 9.77
CA THR A 33 -14.83 16.19 10.38
C THR A 33 -16.14 16.19 9.62
N THR A 34 -16.79 15.03 9.55
CA THR A 34 -18.14 14.88 9.02
C THR A 34 -18.79 13.58 9.51
N SER A 35 -20.12 13.56 9.59
CA SER A 35 -20.92 12.34 9.74
C SER A 35 -21.59 11.89 8.43
N ASN A 36 -21.44 12.67 7.36
CA ASN A 36 -22.08 12.42 6.08
C ASN A 36 -21.10 11.80 5.07
N ILE A 37 -21.45 10.64 4.53
CA ILE A 37 -20.62 9.90 3.57
C ILE A 37 -20.40 10.67 2.26
N SER A 38 -21.41 11.36 1.76
CA SER A 38 -21.27 12.12 0.52
C SER A 38 -20.27 13.25 0.71
N LEU A 39 -20.40 13.99 1.82
CA LEU A 39 -19.44 15.04 2.18
C LEU A 39 -18.04 14.47 2.47
N ALA A 40 -17.94 13.30 3.10
CA ALA A 40 -16.66 12.62 3.31
C ALA A 40 -15.93 12.35 1.98
N LYS A 41 -16.66 11.90 0.95
CA LYS A 41 -16.10 11.67 -0.39
C LYS A 41 -15.62 12.98 -1.05
N GLU A 42 -16.32 14.08 -0.85
CA GLU A 42 -15.88 15.40 -1.31
C GLU A 42 -14.62 15.87 -0.56
N MET A 43 -14.60 15.72 0.77
CA MET A 43 -13.46 16.10 1.60
C MET A 43 -12.17 15.32 1.27
N LEU A 44 -12.27 14.10 0.73
CA LEU A 44 -11.12 13.34 0.24
C LEU A 44 -10.38 14.03 -0.91
N THR A 45 -11.05 14.95 -1.65
CA THR A 45 -10.37 15.77 -2.67
C THR A 45 -9.33 16.72 -2.08
N GLY A 46 -9.45 17.06 -0.79
CA GLY A 46 -8.49 17.84 -0.01
C GLY A 46 -7.20 17.09 0.33
N ASP A 47 -7.05 15.84 -0.12
CA ASP A 47 -5.88 14.98 0.05
C ASP A 47 -5.47 14.80 1.52
N PRO A 48 -6.32 14.19 2.38
CA PRO A 48 -5.97 13.93 3.76
C PRO A 48 -4.81 12.93 3.86
N ASP A 49 -4.00 13.05 4.91
CA ASP A 49 -2.85 12.17 5.16
C ASP A 49 -3.24 10.90 5.91
N ALA A 50 -4.37 10.93 6.62
CA ALA A 50 -4.97 9.76 7.27
C ALA A 50 -6.49 9.90 7.34
N ILE A 51 -7.18 8.75 7.40
CA ILE A 51 -8.63 8.66 7.55
C ILE A 51 -8.95 7.89 8.83
N VAL A 52 -9.82 8.44 9.65
CA VAL A 52 -10.42 7.78 10.81
C VAL A 52 -11.91 7.62 10.54
N ILE A 53 -12.38 6.39 10.43
CA ILE A 53 -13.81 6.09 10.29
C ILE A 53 -14.30 5.54 11.63
N GLY A 54 -15.20 6.24 12.25
CA GLY A 54 -15.88 5.81 13.45
C GLY A 54 -17.22 5.15 13.16
N THR A 55 -18.19 5.37 14.02
CA THR A 55 -19.55 4.84 13.86
C THR A 55 -20.34 5.66 12.85
N LEU A 56 -21.21 5.00 12.06
CA LEU A 56 -22.10 5.64 11.10
C LEU A 56 -23.45 4.92 11.04
N TYR A 57 -24.52 5.68 11.12
CA TYR A 57 -25.87 5.16 10.94
C TYR A 57 -26.39 5.44 9.52
N PRO A 58 -27.12 4.51 8.89
CA PRO A 58 -27.47 3.15 9.32
C PRO A 58 -26.29 2.15 9.23
N PRO A 59 -26.43 0.95 9.84
CA PRO A 59 -25.41 -0.09 9.80
C PRO A 59 -24.97 -0.44 8.39
N GLY A 60 -23.68 -0.79 8.23
CA GLY A 60 -23.07 -1.13 6.93
C GLY A 60 -22.46 0.06 6.19
N GLN A 61 -22.71 1.30 6.62
CA GLN A 61 -22.13 2.50 5.97
C GLN A 61 -20.62 2.58 6.15
N VAL A 62 -20.11 2.19 7.31
CA VAL A 62 -18.65 2.12 7.58
C VAL A 62 -17.97 1.18 6.58
N PHE A 63 -18.52 -0.03 6.41
CA PHE A 63 -17.99 -1.00 5.45
C PHE A 63 -18.08 -0.51 4.00
N ALA A 64 -19.21 0.05 3.60
CA ALA A 64 -19.41 0.58 2.25
C ALA A 64 -18.43 1.72 1.94
N LEU A 65 -18.20 2.63 2.89
CA LEU A 65 -17.25 3.73 2.73
C LEU A 65 -15.81 3.20 2.65
N HIS A 66 -15.44 2.27 3.53
CA HIS A 66 -14.13 1.61 3.49
C HIS A 66 -13.87 0.98 2.12
N GLN A 67 -14.79 0.15 1.60
CA GLN A 67 -14.66 -0.49 0.30
C GLN A 67 -14.50 0.54 -0.82
N TRP A 68 -15.31 1.60 -0.79
CA TRP A 68 -15.23 2.66 -1.78
C TRP A 68 -13.87 3.37 -1.75
N VAL A 69 -13.35 3.71 -0.55
CA VAL A 69 -12.02 4.34 -0.40
C VAL A 69 -10.92 3.43 -0.94
N LYS A 70 -10.88 2.16 -0.50
CA LYS A 70 -9.80 1.23 -0.86
C LYS A 70 -9.79 0.85 -2.34
N GLN A 71 -10.95 0.81 -3.00
CA GLN A 71 -11.06 0.55 -4.44
C GLN A 71 -10.77 1.79 -5.31
N HIS A 72 -10.74 2.98 -4.72
CA HIS A 72 -10.55 4.21 -5.47
C HIS A 72 -9.06 4.43 -5.80
N LYS A 73 -8.71 4.56 -7.10
CA LYS A 73 -7.31 4.72 -7.57
C LYS A 73 -6.51 5.80 -6.85
N LYS A 74 -7.16 6.94 -6.51
CA LYS A 74 -6.49 8.08 -5.86
C LYS A 74 -6.40 7.95 -4.34
N TYR A 75 -7.42 7.36 -3.70
CA TYR A 75 -7.57 7.38 -2.24
C TYR A 75 -7.21 6.07 -1.57
N GLY A 76 -7.11 4.97 -2.31
CA GLY A 76 -6.89 3.62 -1.76
C GLY A 76 -5.59 3.45 -0.96
N SER A 77 -4.59 4.28 -1.25
CA SER A 77 -3.31 4.29 -0.51
C SER A 77 -3.31 5.14 0.75
N ILE A 78 -4.41 5.90 1.03
CA ILE A 78 -4.49 6.68 2.27
C ILE A 78 -4.67 5.70 3.43
N PRO A 79 -3.80 5.75 4.46
CA PRO A 79 -3.92 4.88 5.62
C PRO A 79 -5.21 5.16 6.37
N LEU A 80 -5.88 4.09 6.80
CA LEU A 80 -7.21 4.14 7.34
C LEU A 80 -7.30 3.35 8.65
N MET A 81 -7.87 3.99 9.68
CA MET A 81 -8.20 3.36 10.96
C MET A 81 -9.70 3.32 11.14
N ILE A 82 -10.21 2.24 11.76
CA ILE A 82 -11.61 2.15 12.18
C ILE A 82 -11.71 2.20 13.70
N ILE A 83 -12.67 2.98 14.19
CA ILE A 83 -13.08 3.03 15.61
C ILE A 83 -14.53 2.58 15.70
N ASP A 84 -14.72 1.30 15.91
CA ASP A 84 -16.05 0.65 15.90
C ASP A 84 -16.87 0.94 17.15
N ALA A 85 -18.16 0.66 17.08
CA ALA A 85 -19.09 0.74 18.21
C ALA A 85 -18.71 -0.26 19.32
N PRO A 86 -19.06 0.04 20.59
CA PRO A 86 -18.94 -0.92 21.68
C PRO A 86 -19.82 -2.15 21.41
N ASP A 87 -19.47 -3.29 22.01
CA ASP A 87 -20.11 -4.57 21.74
C ASP A 87 -21.64 -4.57 21.92
N ASN A 88 -22.15 -3.81 22.91
CA ASN A 88 -23.58 -3.65 23.15
C ASN A 88 -24.33 -2.82 22.08
N GLU A 89 -23.63 -2.00 21.30
CA GLU A 89 -24.19 -1.15 20.24
C GLU A 89 -23.81 -1.62 18.82
N ARG A 90 -22.94 -2.62 18.71
CA ARG A 90 -22.40 -3.08 17.43
C ARG A 90 -23.48 -3.53 16.44
N SER A 91 -24.58 -4.08 16.92
CA SER A 91 -25.73 -4.48 16.08
C SER A 91 -26.48 -3.29 15.46
N ILE A 92 -26.34 -2.09 16.05
CA ILE A 92 -27.06 -0.87 15.66
C ILE A 92 -26.19 0.03 14.80
N LYS A 93 -24.90 0.20 15.15
CA LYS A 93 -23.98 1.17 14.53
C LYS A 93 -22.65 0.56 14.08
N GLY A 94 -22.33 -0.65 14.54
CA GLY A 94 -21.02 -1.28 14.34
C GLY A 94 -20.92 -2.11 13.07
N LEU A 95 -19.71 -2.63 12.86
CA LEU A 95 -19.39 -3.57 11.79
C LEU A 95 -19.89 -4.98 12.13
N LYS A 96 -20.48 -5.66 11.16
CA LYS A 96 -20.77 -7.09 11.27
C LYS A 96 -19.47 -7.90 11.30
N LYS A 97 -19.45 -9.02 11.97
CA LYS A 97 -18.26 -9.90 12.05
C LYS A 97 -17.73 -10.30 10.66
N SER A 98 -18.64 -10.58 9.71
CA SER A 98 -18.28 -10.89 8.31
C SER A 98 -17.68 -9.72 7.56
N GLU A 99 -18.08 -8.49 7.88
CA GLU A 99 -17.54 -7.27 7.30
C GLU A 99 -16.13 -6.98 7.84
N GLY A 100 -15.93 -7.15 9.16
CA GLY A 100 -14.63 -6.95 9.79
C GLY A 100 -13.50 -7.84 9.22
N MET A 101 -13.84 -9.07 8.80
CA MET A 101 -12.87 -9.97 8.17
C MET A 101 -12.42 -9.54 6.77
N GLN A 102 -13.12 -8.62 6.12
CA GLN A 102 -12.83 -8.14 4.76
C GLN A 102 -12.21 -6.74 4.74
N LEU A 103 -11.90 -6.18 5.91
CA LEU A 103 -11.32 -4.86 6.01
C LEU A 103 -9.82 -4.89 5.74
N GLU A 104 -9.38 -4.04 4.84
CA GLU A 104 -7.97 -3.70 4.64
C GLU A 104 -7.68 -2.39 5.38
N ILE A 105 -7.30 -2.50 6.65
CA ILE A 105 -7.07 -1.35 7.54
C ILE A 105 -5.73 -1.48 8.25
N GLU A 106 -5.14 -0.34 8.56
CA GLU A 106 -3.87 -0.26 9.26
C GLU A 106 -4.06 -0.38 10.78
N ASP A 107 -5.23 0.00 11.31
CA ASP A 107 -5.53 -0.14 12.73
C ASP A 107 -7.05 -0.25 13.00
N TYR A 108 -7.42 -0.91 14.10
CA TYR A 108 -8.80 -1.13 14.53
C TYR A 108 -8.93 -0.94 16.04
N LEU A 109 -9.90 -0.15 16.45
CA LEU A 109 -10.23 0.13 17.83
C LEU A 109 -11.73 -0.02 18.07
N THR A 110 -12.13 -0.10 19.33
CA THR A 110 -13.54 -0.16 19.75
C THR A 110 -13.80 0.90 20.80
N LYS A 111 -14.92 1.61 20.66
CA LYS A 111 -15.41 2.53 21.71
C LYS A 111 -15.85 1.73 22.95
N PRO A 112 -15.83 2.28 24.17
CA PRO A 112 -15.34 3.62 24.49
C PRO A 112 -13.82 3.69 24.49
N ILE A 113 -13.27 4.78 23.95
CA ILE A 113 -11.84 5.05 23.91
C ILE A 113 -11.56 6.52 24.21
N GLU A 114 -10.54 6.79 25.02
CA GLU A 114 -10.13 8.15 25.30
C GLU A 114 -9.41 8.75 24.10
N PRO A 115 -9.78 9.97 23.63
CA PRO A 115 -9.14 10.64 22.50
C PRO A 115 -7.62 10.73 22.61
N ALA A 116 -7.08 10.95 23.81
CA ALA A 116 -5.62 11.02 24.01
C ALA A 116 -4.88 9.70 23.71
N SER A 117 -5.53 8.54 23.91
CA SER A 117 -4.94 7.23 23.62
C SER A 117 -4.91 6.90 22.12
N ILE A 118 -5.60 7.68 21.29
CA ILE A 118 -5.59 7.54 19.84
C ILE A 118 -4.35 8.22 19.22
N LEU A 119 -3.74 9.21 19.88
CA LEU A 119 -2.59 9.96 19.36
C LEU A 119 -1.43 9.07 18.87
N PRO A 120 -0.90 8.12 19.65
CA PRO A 120 0.19 7.26 19.18
C PRO A 120 -0.20 6.43 17.94
N ARG A 121 -1.48 6.09 17.82
CA ARG A 121 -2.00 5.34 16.69
C ARG A 121 -2.13 6.19 15.44
N ILE A 122 -2.57 7.45 15.59
CA ILE A 122 -2.57 8.43 14.48
C ILE A 122 -1.14 8.67 13.99
N GLN A 123 -0.16 8.84 14.88
CA GLN A 123 1.24 8.99 14.51
C GLN A 123 1.73 7.79 13.70
N ARG A 124 1.46 6.59 14.17
CA ARG A 124 1.78 5.35 13.46
C ARG A 124 1.07 5.27 12.10
N LEU A 125 -0.20 5.69 12.03
CA LEU A 125 -0.98 5.73 10.79
C LEU A 125 -0.34 6.67 9.76
N LEU A 126 0.11 7.85 10.19
CA LEU A 126 0.82 8.81 9.35
C LEU A 126 2.19 8.27 8.90
N GLU A 127 2.90 7.54 9.75
CA GLU A 127 4.14 6.86 9.35
C GLU A 127 3.90 5.87 8.20
N PHE A 128 2.75 5.18 8.16
CA PHE A 128 2.39 4.31 7.03
C PHE A 128 2.24 5.10 5.74
N ARG A 129 1.65 6.31 5.76
CA ARG A 129 1.52 7.16 4.59
C ARG A 129 2.88 7.60 4.04
N PHE A 130 3.81 7.92 4.94
CA PHE A 130 5.15 8.40 4.58
C PHE A 130 6.17 7.25 4.40
N ARG A 131 5.79 6.02 4.69
CA ARG A 131 6.61 4.85 4.35
C ARG A 131 6.63 4.67 2.84
N LYS A 132 7.65 5.26 2.23
CA LYS A 132 7.90 5.04 0.81
C LYS A 132 8.16 3.55 0.55
N ILE A 133 7.55 3.04 -0.50
CA ILE A 133 7.89 1.73 -1.04
C ILE A 133 9.33 1.80 -1.53
N ARG A 134 10.22 1.11 -0.85
CA ARG A 134 11.66 1.07 -1.19
C ARG A 134 11.86 0.08 -2.34
N VAL A 135 12.30 0.60 -3.48
CA VAL A 135 12.45 -0.16 -4.72
C VAL A 135 13.91 -0.27 -5.13
N LEU A 136 14.35 -1.50 -5.41
CA LEU A 136 15.57 -1.79 -6.15
C LEU A 136 15.21 -1.95 -7.62
N VAL A 137 15.96 -1.31 -8.54
CA VAL A 137 15.77 -1.43 -10.00
C VAL A 137 16.98 -2.14 -10.59
N ALA A 138 16.78 -3.33 -11.17
CA ALA A 138 17.82 -4.16 -11.79
C ALA A 138 17.50 -4.36 -13.28
N ASP A 139 18.34 -3.81 -14.14
CA ASP A 139 18.27 -3.88 -15.60
C ASP A 139 19.65 -3.53 -16.18
N ASP A 140 20.18 -4.31 -17.11
CA ASP A 140 21.48 -4.06 -17.69
C ASP A 140 21.48 -2.89 -18.70
N HIS A 141 20.29 -2.54 -19.23
CA HIS A 141 20.11 -1.42 -20.13
C HIS A 141 19.97 -0.09 -19.37
N THR A 142 21.04 0.68 -19.33
CA THR A 142 21.11 1.97 -18.59
C THR A 142 19.97 2.93 -18.95
N MET A 143 19.57 3.02 -20.23
CA MET A 143 18.47 3.91 -20.63
C MET A 143 17.11 3.47 -20.08
N VAL A 144 16.84 2.15 -20.07
CA VAL A 144 15.61 1.59 -19.50
C VAL A 144 15.58 1.82 -18.00
N ARG A 145 16.67 1.51 -17.31
CA ARG A 145 16.83 1.71 -15.86
C ARG A 145 16.63 3.17 -15.47
N ASN A 146 17.27 4.11 -16.16
CA ASN A 146 17.09 5.54 -15.93
C ASN A 146 15.64 5.99 -16.17
N GLY A 147 14.99 5.49 -17.22
CA GLY A 147 13.58 5.78 -17.52
C GLY A 147 12.64 5.31 -16.40
N ILE A 148 12.85 4.09 -15.90
CA ILE A 148 12.10 3.55 -14.75
C ILE A 148 12.34 4.42 -13.52
N CYS A 149 13.58 4.72 -13.18
CA CYS A 149 13.92 5.55 -12.02
C CYS A 149 13.30 6.95 -12.12
N ALA A 150 13.27 7.56 -13.30
CA ALA A 150 12.62 8.86 -13.52
C ALA A 150 11.10 8.80 -13.28
N VAL A 151 10.42 7.74 -13.74
CA VAL A 151 8.99 7.54 -13.50
C VAL A 151 8.72 7.35 -12.00
N LEU A 152 9.55 6.56 -11.31
CA LEU A 152 9.41 6.29 -9.88
C LEU A 152 9.68 7.54 -9.04
N ALA A 153 10.65 8.35 -9.41
CA ALA A 153 10.99 9.60 -8.71
C ALA A 153 9.84 10.63 -8.69
N LEU A 154 8.89 10.54 -9.63
CA LEU A 154 7.69 11.37 -9.63
C LEU A 154 6.63 10.93 -8.61
N GLN A 155 6.80 9.74 -8.00
CA GLN A 155 5.85 9.20 -7.04
C GLN A 155 6.22 9.61 -5.62
N LYS A 156 5.24 10.12 -4.86
CA LYS A 156 5.46 10.51 -3.46
C LYS A 156 5.65 9.30 -2.52
N ASP A 157 5.04 8.18 -2.88
CA ASP A 157 4.98 6.94 -2.11
C ASP A 157 6.05 5.90 -2.49
N ILE A 158 6.96 6.22 -3.42
CA ILE A 158 8.01 5.31 -3.89
C ILE A 158 9.38 5.97 -3.73
N GLU A 159 10.37 5.17 -3.38
CA GLU A 159 11.78 5.57 -3.29
C GLU A 159 12.67 4.51 -3.95
N VAL A 160 13.44 4.90 -4.96
CA VAL A 160 14.48 4.04 -5.51
C VAL A 160 15.67 4.05 -4.56
N VAL A 161 15.91 2.93 -3.88
CA VAL A 161 16.98 2.79 -2.88
C VAL A 161 18.28 2.25 -3.47
N ALA A 162 18.21 1.61 -4.64
CA ALA A 162 19.38 1.14 -5.38
C ALA A 162 19.03 0.85 -6.84
N GLU A 163 20.06 0.88 -7.66
CA GLU A 163 20.08 0.42 -9.04
C GLU A 163 21.11 -0.71 -9.18
N ALA A 164 20.87 -1.70 -10.05
CA ALA A 164 21.79 -2.77 -10.36
C ALA A 164 21.86 -2.99 -11.88
N ALA A 165 23.01 -3.35 -12.38
CA ALA A 165 23.22 -3.61 -13.80
C ALA A 165 23.32 -5.10 -14.14
N ASP A 166 23.29 -5.96 -13.12
CA ASP A 166 23.27 -7.42 -13.24
C ASP A 166 22.62 -8.06 -12.01
N GLY A 167 22.36 -9.39 -12.11
CA GLY A 167 21.70 -10.13 -11.06
C GLY A 167 22.51 -10.30 -9.77
N GLN A 168 23.84 -10.38 -9.88
CA GLN A 168 24.71 -10.52 -8.71
C GLN A 168 24.69 -9.23 -7.88
N ASP A 169 24.85 -8.08 -8.50
CA ASP A 169 24.77 -6.76 -7.87
C ASP A 169 23.37 -6.54 -7.26
N ALA A 170 22.31 -7.01 -7.96
CA ALA A 170 20.95 -6.94 -7.45
C ALA A 170 20.76 -7.75 -6.14
N VAL A 171 21.28 -8.97 -6.08
CA VAL A 171 21.24 -9.82 -4.86
C VAL A 171 22.00 -9.15 -3.71
N GLU A 172 23.24 -8.68 -3.95
CA GLU A 172 24.05 -8.03 -2.93
C GLU A 172 23.36 -6.78 -2.35
N LYS A 173 22.77 -5.95 -3.22
CA LYS A 173 22.03 -4.76 -2.82
C LYS A 173 20.73 -5.11 -2.11
N ALA A 174 20.02 -6.16 -2.54
CA ALA A 174 18.82 -6.64 -1.86
C ALA A 174 19.11 -7.10 -0.44
N LEU A 175 20.18 -7.87 -0.23
CA LEU A 175 20.59 -8.33 1.10
C LEU A 175 21.00 -7.16 2.01
N ARG A 176 21.72 -6.19 1.49
CA ARG A 176 22.21 -5.05 2.27
C ARG A 176 21.11 -4.06 2.62
N LEU A 177 20.21 -3.76 1.67
CA LEU A 177 19.24 -2.67 1.79
C LEU A 177 17.84 -3.14 2.16
N VAL A 178 17.52 -4.41 2.01
CA VAL A 178 16.21 -5.01 2.27
C VAL A 178 15.09 -4.14 1.65
N PRO A 179 15.05 -3.95 0.30
CA PRO A 179 14.00 -3.21 -0.35
C PRO A 179 12.65 -3.93 -0.21
N ASN A 180 11.54 -3.19 -0.29
CA ASN A 180 10.22 -3.81 -0.30
C ASN A 180 9.95 -4.57 -1.61
N VAL A 181 10.35 -3.97 -2.74
CA VAL A 181 10.18 -4.54 -4.08
C VAL A 181 11.48 -4.46 -4.84
N ALA A 182 11.86 -5.53 -5.52
CA ALA A 182 12.92 -5.54 -6.52
C ALA A 182 12.28 -5.67 -7.91
N LEU A 183 12.43 -4.63 -8.74
CA LEU A 183 12.15 -4.71 -10.17
C LEU A 183 13.34 -5.41 -10.82
N MET A 184 13.09 -6.51 -11.54
CA MET A 184 14.16 -7.39 -12.00
C MET A 184 14.00 -7.73 -13.48
N ASP A 185 14.92 -7.30 -14.30
CA ASP A 185 15.01 -7.80 -15.68
C ASP A 185 15.45 -9.27 -15.68
N ILE A 186 14.95 -10.03 -16.64
CA ILE A 186 15.33 -11.46 -16.79
C ILE A 186 16.73 -11.58 -17.40
N VAL A 187 16.98 -10.84 -18.47
CA VAL A 187 18.19 -10.99 -19.27
C VAL A 187 19.22 -9.98 -18.82
N MET A 188 20.17 -10.44 -18.01
CA MET A 188 21.27 -9.61 -17.49
C MET A 188 22.58 -10.41 -17.54
N PRO A 189 23.73 -9.74 -17.65
CA PRO A 189 25.06 -10.37 -17.60
C PRO A 189 25.36 -10.88 -16.18
N VAL A 190 26.42 -11.66 -16.04
CA VAL A 190 26.95 -12.24 -14.77
C VAL A 190 25.97 -13.24 -14.15
N MET A 191 24.78 -12.77 -13.76
CA MET A 191 23.69 -13.56 -13.22
C MET A 191 22.38 -13.08 -13.80
N ASN A 192 21.56 -13.98 -14.36
CA ASN A 192 20.24 -13.62 -14.88
C ASN A 192 19.23 -13.35 -13.76
N GLY A 193 18.16 -12.61 -14.10
CA GLY A 193 17.18 -12.16 -13.11
C GLY A 193 16.36 -13.28 -12.47
N LEU A 194 16.20 -14.42 -13.13
CA LEU A 194 15.49 -15.57 -12.56
C LEU A 194 16.33 -16.23 -11.46
N GLU A 195 17.63 -16.34 -11.67
CA GLU A 195 18.56 -16.85 -10.66
C GLU A 195 18.65 -15.88 -9.48
N ALA A 196 18.79 -14.56 -9.76
CA ALA A 196 18.77 -13.51 -8.75
C ALA A 196 17.46 -13.57 -7.93
N THR A 197 16.31 -13.80 -8.58
CA THR A 197 15.00 -13.94 -7.92
C THR A 197 14.99 -15.11 -6.93
N ARG A 198 15.52 -16.28 -7.31
CA ARG A 198 15.61 -17.45 -6.42
C ARG A 198 16.46 -17.16 -5.18
N GLN A 199 17.62 -16.51 -5.39
CA GLN A 199 18.52 -16.17 -4.28
C GLN A 199 17.90 -15.12 -3.35
N ILE A 200 17.26 -14.08 -3.89
CA ILE A 200 16.55 -13.07 -3.09
C ILE A 200 15.43 -13.72 -2.29
N LYS A 201 14.62 -14.60 -2.90
CA LYS A 201 13.54 -15.30 -2.20
C LYS A 201 14.06 -16.13 -1.01
N GLN A 202 15.22 -16.77 -1.16
CA GLN A 202 15.80 -17.60 -0.11
C GLN A 202 16.46 -16.79 1.00
N SER A 203 17.21 -15.74 0.63
CA SER A 203 18.09 -15.03 1.56
C SER A 203 17.50 -13.71 2.07
N CYS A 204 16.50 -13.15 1.37
CA CYS A 204 15.82 -11.90 1.72
C CYS A 204 14.30 -12.00 1.47
N PRO A 205 13.56 -12.89 2.16
CA PRO A 205 12.15 -13.18 1.87
C PRO A 205 11.21 -11.98 2.09
N ALA A 206 11.67 -10.95 2.78
CA ALA A 206 10.94 -9.69 2.92
C ALA A 206 10.87 -8.89 1.61
N THR A 207 11.87 -9.05 0.73
CA THR A 207 11.91 -8.41 -0.59
C THR A 207 11.10 -9.22 -1.60
N LYS A 208 10.10 -8.60 -2.19
CA LYS A 208 9.26 -9.21 -3.22
C LYS A 208 9.76 -8.84 -4.59
N VAL A 209 9.90 -9.82 -5.47
CA VAL A 209 10.43 -9.59 -6.82
C VAL A 209 9.30 -9.43 -7.81
N LEU A 210 9.35 -8.34 -8.60
CA LEU A 210 8.50 -8.06 -9.74
C LEU A 210 9.35 -8.10 -11.01
N ILE A 211 9.13 -9.11 -11.84
CA ILE A 211 9.91 -9.32 -13.07
C ILE A 211 9.52 -8.29 -14.13
N LEU A 212 10.51 -7.72 -14.79
CA LEU A 212 10.38 -6.94 -16.02
C LEU A 212 10.95 -7.73 -17.19
N THR A 213 10.26 -7.78 -18.32
CA THR A 213 10.70 -8.55 -19.48
C THR A 213 10.31 -7.92 -20.81
N GLN A 214 11.09 -8.21 -21.84
CA GLN A 214 10.73 -7.84 -23.21
C GLN A 214 9.71 -8.81 -23.86
N TYR A 215 9.53 -9.99 -23.27
CA TYR A 215 8.72 -11.08 -23.85
C TYR A 215 7.50 -11.39 -23.01
N ASP A 216 6.31 -11.42 -23.63
CA ASP A 216 4.99 -11.61 -22.96
C ASP A 216 4.54 -13.07 -22.89
N GLU A 217 5.39 -14.04 -23.22
CA GLU A 217 4.98 -15.44 -23.32
C GLU A 217 4.60 -16.03 -21.98
N GLU A 218 3.49 -16.79 -21.93
CA GLU A 218 3.02 -17.47 -20.71
C GLU A 218 4.09 -18.37 -20.08
N GLU A 219 4.97 -18.94 -20.89
CA GLU A 219 6.10 -19.74 -20.44
C GLU A 219 7.04 -18.92 -19.54
N ASN A 220 7.31 -17.68 -19.89
CA ASN A 220 8.16 -16.79 -19.09
C ASN A 220 7.50 -16.42 -17.76
N MET A 221 6.17 -16.26 -17.73
CA MET A 221 5.42 -16.03 -16.49
C MET A 221 5.48 -17.24 -15.56
N MET A 222 5.35 -18.47 -16.11
CA MET A 222 5.48 -19.69 -15.31
C MET A 222 6.88 -19.86 -14.72
N VAL A 223 7.93 -19.58 -15.49
CA VAL A 223 9.31 -19.66 -15.03
C VAL A 223 9.58 -18.60 -13.94
N ALA A 224 9.07 -17.38 -14.10
CA ALA A 224 9.17 -16.34 -13.09
C ALA A 224 8.48 -16.74 -11.78
N LYS A 225 7.27 -17.32 -11.87
CA LYS A 225 6.52 -17.81 -10.70
C LYS A 225 7.29 -18.94 -9.98
N LYS A 226 7.85 -19.90 -10.72
CA LYS A 226 8.70 -20.98 -10.17
C LYS A 226 9.95 -20.44 -9.49
N ALA A 227 10.53 -19.37 -10.02
CA ALA A 227 11.66 -18.68 -9.37
C ALA A 227 11.26 -17.96 -8.08
N GLY A 228 9.96 -17.74 -7.84
CA GLY A 228 9.41 -17.13 -6.65
C GLY A 228 9.08 -15.65 -6.78
N ALA A 229 8.95 -15.16 -8.00
CA ALA A 229 8.46 -13.81 -8.26
C ALA A 229 7.02 -13.63 -7.76
N TYR A 230 6.70 -12.40 -7.35
CA TYR A 230 5.34 -11.97 -7.01
C TYR A 230 4.59 -11.39 -8.19
N GLY A 231 5.27 -11.15 -9.29
CA GLY A 231 4.62 -10.61 -10.46
C GLY A 231 5.53 -10.50 -11.66
N PHE A 232 4.91 -10.05 -12.74
CA PHE A 232 5.49 -10.01 -14.05
C PHE A 232 4.89 -8.85 -14.84
N ILE A 233 5.73 -8.02 -15.47
CA ILE A 233 5.31 -6.88 -16.29
C ILE A 233 6.14 -6.85 -17.56
N PRO A 234 5.51 -6.75 -18.76
CA PRO A 234 6.22 -6.45 -19.99
C PRO A 234 6.88 -5.07 -19.94
N LYS A 235 8.14 -4.94 -20.37
CA LYS A 235 8.86 -3.64 -20.43
C LYS A 235 8.15 -2.61 -21.33
N ARG A 236 7.31 -3.07 -22.29
CA ARG A 236 6.46 -2.22 -23.12
C ARG A 236 5.17 -1.76 -22.46
N ALA A 237 4.86 -2.27 -21.27
CA ALA A 237 3.66 -1.85 -20.54
C ALA A 237 3.71 -0.36 -20.20
N ALA A 238 2.52 0.23 -20.04
CA ALA A 238 2.42 1.62 -19.65
C ALA A 238 3.04 1.86 -18.26
N SER A 239 3.59 3.04 -18.04
CA SER A 239 4.14 3.40 -16.72
C SER A 239 3.11 3.26 -15.59
N SER A 240 1.81 3.40 -15.91
CA SER A 240 0.72 3.15 -14.98
C SER A 240 0.69 1.71 -14.46
N ASP A 241 0.95 0.73 -15.34
CA ASP A 241 0.92 -0.69 -14.97
C ASP A 241 2.11 -1.05 -14.08
N LEU A 242 3.26 -0.46 -14.35
CA LEU A 242 4.44 -0.56 -13.49
C LEU A 242 4.15 -0.08 -12.06
N LEU A 243 3.54 1.10 -11.93
CA LEU A 243 3.21 1.68 -10.63
C LEU A 243 2.15 0.86 -9.88
N VAL A 244 1.12 0.38 -10.59
CA VAL A 244 0.10 -0.52 -10.03
C VAL A 244 0.72 -1.84 -9.58
N GLY A 245 1.61 -2.42 -10.39
CA GLY A 245 2.30 -3.66 -10.07
C GLY A 245 3.19 -3.54 -8.83
N ILE A 246 3.97 -2.46 -8.70
CA ILE A 246 4.81 -2.19 -7.52
C ILE A 246 3.95 -2.13 -6.25
N ARG A 247 2.85 -1.37 -6.28
CA ARG A 247 1.96 -1.22 -5.12
C ARG A 247 1.27 -2.53 -4.76
N ALA A 248 0.77 -3.28 -5.75
CA ALA A 248 0.15 -4.58 -5.54
C ALA A 248 1.12 -5.59 -4.92
N VAL A 249 2.32 -5.69 -5.48
CA VAL A 249 3.37 -6.60 -4.98
C VAL A 249 3.83 -6.18 -3.58
N ASN A 250 4.00 -4.89 -3.32
CA ASN A 250 4.32 -4.39 -1.98
C ASN A 250 3.24 -4.78 -0.96
N ALA A 251 1.96 -4.70 -1.32
CA ALA A 251 0.84 -5.14 -0.49
C ALA A 251 0.74 -6.67 -0.31
N GLY A 252 1.59 -7.46 -0.97
CA GLY A 252 1.59 -8.92 -0.89
C GLY A 252 0.71 -9.62 -1.92
N SER A 253 0.13 -8.88 -2.84
CA SER A 253 -0.67 -9.41 -3.94
C SER A 253 0.20 -9.80 -5.13
N TYR A 254 -0.23 -10.82 -5.87
CA TYR A 254 0.41 -11.16 -7.15
C TYR A 254 -0.06 -10.20 -8.26
N PHE A 255 0.83 -9.90 -9.21
CA PHE A 255 0.52 -9.02 -10.35
C PHE A 255 1.07 -9.56 -11.68
N PRO A 256 0.26 -9.58 -12.80
CA PRO A 256 -1.19 -9.32 -12.82
C PRO A 256 -1.98 -10.40 -12.07
N LYS A 257 -3.27 -10.21 -11.83
CA LYS A 257 -4.10 -11.21 -11.12
C LYS A 257 -4.03 -12.60 -11.75
N ALA A 258 -3.97 -12.69 -13.09
CA ALA A 258 -3.79 -13.93 -13.83
C ALA A 258 -2.51 -14.71 -13.47
N PHE A 259 -1.52 -14.04 -12.86
CA PHE A 259 -0.30 -14.69 -12.38
C PHE A 259 -0.57 -15.69 -11.23
N VAL A 260 -1.68 -15.51 -10.50
CA VAL A 260 -2.11 -16.42 -9.41
C VAL A 260 -2.53 -17.77 -9.99
N ASP A 261 -3.26 -17.74 -11.11
CA ASP A 261 -3.93 -18.92 -11.69
C ASP A 261 -2.96 -19.84 -12.47
N LEU A 262 -1.72 -19.42 -12.65
CA LEU A 262 -0.69 -20.25 -13.27
C LEU A 262 -0.39 -21.48 -12.38
N PRO A 263 -0.28 -22.69 -12.96
CA PRO A 263 -0.02 -23.89 -12.19
C PRO A 263 1.29 -23.79 -11.41
N SER A 264 1.19 -23.96 -10.09
CA SER A 264 2.35 -24.20 -9.25
C SER A 264 2.74 -25.67 -9.48
N SER A 265 3.73 -25.92 -10.31
CA SER A 265 4.23 -27.31 -10.43
C SER A 265 4.87 -27.71 -9.10
N ASN A 266 4.46 -28.86 -8.57
CA ASN A 266 5.09 -29.59 -7.47
C ASN A 266 6.58 -29.81 -7.73
#